data_7c1c6105140cf4635dfb162c3fed37c9
#
_entry.id   7c1c6105140cf4635dfb162c3fed37c9
#
_cell.length_a   1.000
_cell.length_b   1.000
_cell.length_c   1.000
_cell.angle_alpha   90.00
_cell.angle_beta   90.00
_cell.angle_gamma   90.00
#
_symmetry.space_group_name_H-M   'P 1'
#
loop_
_entity.id
_entity.type
_entity.pdbx_description
1 polymer ?
#
loop_
_entity_poly.entity_id
_entity_poly.type
_entity_poly.pdbx_seq_one_letter_code
_entity_poly.pdbx_strand_id
1 'polypeptide(L)'
;TETTTASESTTETTTTQQEETQSVGEYKAFWFSFYDYDSYRAKYKKRTAANFRTYFTGVVKKGKSLGMNRVIVQVRPFGDAIYKSKYFPWSKYISGKQGRNPGFDPLKIMVEVAHDNDMKIEAWVNPYRVTTGSTNYKKLAKNNQARKWHAKKSTRRNVLSYGGSLY
;
A
#
# COMPACT_ATOMS: atom_id res chain seq x y z
N THR A 1 38.13 73.31 -5.91
CA THR A 1 38.17 71.92 -5.41
C THR A 1 36.81 71.26 -5.61
N GLU A 2 36.65 70.56 -6.76
CA GLU A 2 35.47 69.83 -7.10
C GLU A 2 35.57 68.38 -6.58
N THR A 3 34.56 67.94 -5.89
CA THR A 3 34.43 66.54 -5.40
C THR A 3 33.43 65.82 -6.27
N THR A 4 33.92 64.94 -7.12
CA THR A 4 33.09 64.07 -7.96
C THR A 4 32.58 62.87 -7.14
N THR A 5 31.26 62.75 -7.03
CA THR A 5 30.61 61.59 -6.37
C THR A 5 30.29 60.60 -7.46
N ALA A 6 30.91 59.41 -7.40
CA ALA A 6 30.58 58.26 -8.26
C ALA A 6 29.33 57.55 -7.78
N SER A 7 28.34 57.36 -8.63
CA SER A 7 27.13 56.63 -8.41
C SER A 7 27.38 55.16 -8.81
N GLU A 8 27.35 54.24 -7.88
CA GLU A 8 27.36 52.79 -8.14
C GLU A 8 25.94 52.32 -8.51
N SER A 9 25.80 51.88 -9.75
CA SER A 9 24.57 51.21 -10.22
C SER A 9 24.59 49.74 -9.88
N THR A 10 23.79 49.35 -8.87
CA THR A 10 23.59 47.94 -8.51
C THR A 10 22.58 47.32 -9.46
N THR A 11 23.04 46.47 -10.37
CA THR A 11 22.19 45.68 -11.26
C THR A 11 21.66 44.48 -10.49
N GLU A 12 20.40 44.54 -10.05
CA GLU A 12 19.69 43.37 -9.52
C GLU A 12 19.36 42.40 -10.64
N THR A 13 20.06 41.26 -10.64
CA THR A 13 19.72 40.12 -11.51
C THR A 13 18.55 39.39 -10.92
N THR A 14 17.34 39.68 -11.38
CA THR A 14 16.13 38.92 -11.05
C THR A 14 16.19 37.57 -11.75
N THR A 15 16.60 36.54 -11.01
CA THR A 15 16.53 35.15 -11.47
C THR A 15 15.05 34.72 -11.39
N THR A 16 14.35 34.79 -12.50
CA THR A 16 13.01 34.23 -12.66
C THR A 16 13.14 32.71 -12.66
N GLN A 17 12.88 32.08 -11.52
CA GLN A 17 12.66 30.64 -11.46
C GLN A 17 11.36 30.34 -12.20
N GLN A 18 11.47 29.86 -13.43
CA GLN A 18 10.37 29.22 -14.11
C GLN A 18 10.06 27.91 -13.37
N GLU A 19 9.02 27.92 -12.53
CA GLU A 19 8.39 26.68 -12.10
C GLU A 19 7.87 25.96 -13.37
N GLU A 20 8.60 24.91 -13.79
CA GLU A 20 8.06 23.94 -14.72
C GLU A 20 6.82 23.31 -14.08
N THR A 21 5.65 23.81 -14.41
CA THR A 21 4.39 23.11 -14.19
C THR A 21 4.41 21.85 -15.05
N GLN A 22 4.99 20.76 -14.51
CA GLN A 22 4.79 19.44 -15.09
C GLN A 22 3.27 19.24 -15.17
N SER A 23 2.76 19.14 -16.38
CA SER A 23 1.36 18.76 -16.62
C SER A 23 1.14 17.43 -15.93
N VAL A 24 0.43 17.46 -14.81
CA VAL A 24 0.06 16.24 -14.08
C VAL A 24 -0.91 15.51 -14.99
N GLY A 25 -0.41 14.53 -15.74
CA GLY A 25 -1.21 13.75 -16.66
C GLY A 25 -2.44 13.17 -15.95
N GLU A 26 -3.52 12.96 -16.69
CA GLU A 26 -4.81 12.50 -16.17
C GLU A 26 -4.66 11.32 -15.19
N TYR A 27 -5.31 11.38 -14.03
CA TYR A 27 -5.26 10.36 -13.01
C TYR A 27 -6.22 9.21 -13.37
N LYS A 28 -5.68 8.10 -13.90
CA LYS A 28 -6.43 6.89 -14.25
C LYS A 28 -5.95 5.71 -13.43
N ALA A 29 -6.70 5.33 -12.40
CA ALA A 29 -6.30 4.30 -11.45
C ALA A 29 -7.29 3.13 -11.42
N PHE A 30 -6.79 1.95 -11.04
CA PHE A 30 -7.61 0.79 -10.65
C PHE A 30 -7.15 0.24 -9.31
N TRP A 31 -8.03 -0.48 -8.64
CA TRP A 31 -7.76 -1.09 -7.36
C TRP A 31 -7.33 -2.54 -7.48
N PHE A 32 -6.36 -2.92 -6.64
CA PHE A 32 -5.97 -4.29 -6.37
C PHE A 32 -6.22 -4.57 -4.89
N SER A 33 -7.30 -5.29 -4.59
CA SER A 33 -7.84 -5.48 -3.26
C SER A 33 -7.59 -6.88 -2.69
N PHE A 34 -8.08 -7.16 -1.50
CA PHE A 34 -8.01 -8.51 -0.91
C PHE A 34 -8.74 -9.58 -1.75
N TYR A 35 -9.71 -9.23 -2.56
CA TYR A 35 -10.35 -10.14 -3.52
C TYR A 35 -9.39 -10.60 -4.61
N ASP A 36 -8.51 -9.72 -5.06
CA ASP A 36 -7.51 -10.04 -6.10
C ASP A 36 -6.42 -10.96 -5.54
N TYR A 37 -6.04 -10.81 -4.26
CA TYR A 37 -5.16 -11.77 -3.59
C TYR A 37 -5.85 -13.14 -3.44
N ASP A 38 -7.15 -13.20 -3.18
CA ASP A 38 -7.89 -14.46 -3.15
C ASP A 38 -7.94 -15.10 -4.54
N SER A 39 -8.12 -14.33 -5.60
CA SER A 39 -8.06 -14.79 -7.00
C SER A 39 -6.67 -15.35 -7.33
N TYR A 40 -5.58 -14.68 -6.90
CA TYR A 40 -4.22 -15.23 -7.00
C TYR A 40 -4.10 -16.59 -6.30
N ARG A 41 -4.62 -16.70 -5.06
CA ARG A 41 -4.57 -17.93 -4.28
C ARG A 41 -5.39 -19.06 -4.87
N ALA A 42 -6.51 -18.74 -5.50
CA ALA A 42 -7.34 -19.71 -6.23
C ALA A 42 -6.60 -20.22 -7.47
N LYS A 43 -5.96 -19.32 -8.23
CA LYS A 43 -5.25 -19.67 -9.47
C LYS A 43 -3.99 -20.51 -9.22
N TYR A 44 -3.22 -20.23 -8.15
CA TYR A 44 -1.95 -20.88 -7.90
C TYR A 44 -1.95 -21.73 -6.63
N LYS A 45 -1.86 -23.05 -6.77
CA LYS A 45 -1.71 -23.98 -5.64
C LYS A 45 -0.39 -23.74 -4.89
N LYS A 46 0.71 -23.55 -5.64
CA LYS A 46 2.03 -23.15 -5.08
C LYS A 46 2.15 -21.63 -5.09
N ARG A 47 2.29 -21.04 -3.91
CA ARG A 47 2.38 -19.58 -3.72
C ARG A 47 3.83 -19.16 -3.58
N THR A 48 4.50 -18.99 -4.72
CA THR A 48 5.90 -18.57 -4.82
C THR A 48 6.01 -17.11 -5.24
N ALA A 49 7.18 -16.50 -5.03
CA ALA A 49 7.49 -15.17 -5.54
C ALA A 49 7.29 -15.07 -7.06
N ALA A 50 7.74 -16.09 -7.81
CA ALA A 50 7.61 -16.15 -9.27
C ALA A 50 6.14 -16.15 -9.70
N ASN A 51 5.31 -17.01 -9.09
CA ASN A 51 3.88 -17.09 -9.42
C ASN A 51 3.14 -15.78 -9.05
N PHE A 52 3.52 -15.13 -7.95
CA PHE A 52 2.95 -13.85 -7.57
C PHE A 52 3.35 -12.76 -8.55
N ARG A 53 4.62 -12.69 -8.95
CA ARG A 53 5.11 -11.76 -9.97
C ARG A 53 4.36 -11.95 -11.28
N THR A 54 4.24 -13.18 -11.78
CA THR A 54 3.50 -13.49 -13.02
C THR A 54 2.04 -13.03 -12.94
N TYR A 55 1.37 -13.31 -11.82
CA TYR A 55 -0.01 -12.90 -11.61
C TYR A 55 -0.16 -11.37 -11.64
N PHE A 56 0.63 -10.68 -10.83
CA PHE A 56 0.54 -9.22 -10.71
C PHE A 56 0.96 -8.51 -12.00
N THR A 57 1.97 -9.03 -12.71
CA THR A 57 2.36 -8.53 -14.05
C THR A 57 1.18 -8.61 -15.02
N GLY A 58 0.44 -9.71 -15.02
CA GLY A 58 -0.77 -9.84 -15.86
C GLY A 58 -1.84 -8.79 -15.52
N VAL A 59 -2.05 -8.51 -14.23
CA VAL A 59 -2.99 -7.48 -13.76
C VAL A 59 -2.54 -6.08 -14.21
N VAL A 60 -1.27 -5.74 -14.01
CA VAL A 60 -0.69 -4.44 -14.39
C VAL A 60 -0.78 -4.22 -15.90
N LYS A 61 -0.37 -5.21 -16.71
CA LYS A 61 -0.46 -5.15 -18.17
C LYS A 61 -1.90 -4.98 -18.66
N LYS A 62 -2.85 -5.65 -18.02
CA LYS A 62 -4.27 -5.47 -18.34
C LYS A 62 -4.74 -4.06 -17.98
N GLY A 63 -4.39 -3.53 -16.82
CA GLY A 63 -4.69 -2.14 -16.45
C GLY A 63 -4.12 -1.15 -17.47
N LYS A 64 -2.84 -1.33 -17.85
CA LYS A 64 -2.18 -0.48 -18.84
C LYS A 64 -2.88 -0.53 -20.22
N SER A 65 -3.30 -1.71 -20.66
CA SER A 65 -4.04 -1.86 -21.94
C SER A 65 -5.41 -1.18 -21.95
N LEU A 66 -5.95 -0.87 -20.76
CA LEU A 66 -7.19 -0.10 -20.58
C LEU A 66 -6.93 1.40 -20.35
N GLY A 67 -5.70 1.86 -20.55
CA GLY A 67 -5.30 3.27 -20.40
C GLY A 67 -5.07 3.69 -18.95
N MET A 68 -4.99 2.77 -17.99
CA MET A 68 -4.67 3.09 -16.60
C MET A 68 -3.18 3.41 -16.45
N ASN A 69 -2.85 4.37 -15.58
CA ASN A 69 -1.49 4.78 -15.28
C ASN A 69 -1.10 4.60 -13.80
N ARG A 70 -2.05 4.12 -12.97
CA ARG A 70 -1.85 3.86 -11.54
C ARG A 70 -2.54 2.59 -11.11
N VAL A 71 -1.94 1.90 -10.11
CA VAL A 71 -2.58 0.82 -9.36
C VAL A 71 -2.60 1.15 -7.88
N ILE A 72 -3.78 1.09 -7.27
CA ILE A 72 -3.97 1.30 -5.83
C ILE A 72 -4.04 -0.07 -5.17
N VAL A 73 -2.99 -0.47 -4.44
CA VAL A 73 -2.88 -1.80 -3.84
C VAL A 73 -3.24 -1.80 -2.36
N GLN A 74 -4.11 -2.69 -1.96
CA GLN A 74 -4.51 -2.81 -0.57
C GLN A 74 -3.44 -3.54 0.24
N VAL A 75 -2.54 -2.78 0.87
CA VAL A 75 -1.39 -3.32 1.60
C VAL A 75 -1.70 -3.68 3.05
N ARG A 76 -2.78 -3.10 3.63
CA ARG A 76 -3.27 -3.42 4.97
C ARG A 76 -4.79 -3.60 4.99
N PRO A 77 -5.29 -4.81 4.65
CA PRO A 77 -6.74 -5.05 4.58
C PRO A 77 -7.42 -5.21 5.95
N PHE A 78 -6.83 -5.93 6.93
CA PHE A 78 -7.54 -6.39 8.13
C PHE A 78 -6.66 -6.47 9.40
N GLY A 79 -6.05 -5.39 9.82
CA GLY A 79 -5.16 -5.41 11.00
C GLY A 79 -3.94 -6.32 10.79
N ASP A 80 -3.59 -6.58 9.55
CA ASP A 80 -2.47 -7.37 9.06
C ASP A 80 -1.79 -6.64 7.89
N ALA A 81 -0.73 -7.19 7.32
CA ALA A 81 0.04 -6.55 6.27
C ALA A 81 0.41 -7.52 5.15
N ILE A 82 0.53 -6.98 3.92
CA ILE A 82 1.04 -7.69 2.72
C ILE A 82 2.55 -7.46 2.56
N TYR A 83 3.20 -6.87 3.53
CA TYR A 83 4.64 -6.58 3.56
C TYR A 83 5.23 -6.97 4.93
N LYS A 84 6.56 -7.06 5.00
CA LYS A 84 7.26 -7.36 6.25
C LYS A 84 7.06 -6.21 7.25
N SER A 85 6.40 -6.49 8.38
CA SER A 85 6.10 -5.51 9.43
C SER A 85 6.55 -5.99 10.80
N LYS A 86 7.06 -5.07 11.63
CA LYS A 86 7.33 -5.30 13.05
C LYS A 86 6.04 -5.28 13.89
N TYR A 87 4.99 -4.65 13.39
CA TYR A 87 3.76 -4.36 14.14
C TYR A 87 2.58 -5.25 13.74
N PHE A 88 2.52 -5.63 12.47
CA PHE A 88 1.38 -6.36 11.90
C PHE A 88 1.77 -7.77 11.48
N PRO A 89 0.92 -8.78 11.73
CA PRO A 89 1.12 -10.12 11.18
C PRO A 89 0.97 -10.11 9.67
N TRP A 90 1.61 -11.07 9.00
CA TRP A 90 1.35 -11.33 7.59
C TRP A 90 -0.13 -11.60 7.33
N SER A 91 -0.67 -11.05 6.27
CA SER A 91 -2.07 -11.24 5.89
C SER A 91 -2.34 -12.67 5.43
N LYS A 92 -3.51 -13.19 5.83
CA LYS A 92 -4.01 -14.49 5.34
C LYS A 92 -4.21 -14.51 3.82
N TYR A 93 -4.45 -13.35 3.23
CA TYR A 93 -4.74 -13.22 1.81
C TYR A 93 -3.53 -13.50 0.91
N ILE A 94 -2.31 -13.37 1.43
CA ILE A 94 -1.11 -13.77 0.68
C ILE A 94 -0.62 -15.17 1.05
N SER A 95 -0.69 -15.54 2.34
CA SER A 95 -0.09 -16.78 2.86
C SER A 95 -1.09 -17.91 3.14
N GLY A 96 -2.40 -17.62 3.10
CA GLY A 96 -3.48 -18.53 3.45
C GLY A 96 -3.78 -18.64 4.95
N LYS A 97 -2.90 -18.14 5.82
CA LYS A 97 -3.10 -18.09 7.27
C LYS A 97 -2.46 -16.82 7.82
N GLN A 98 -3.21 -16.03 8.59
CA GLN A 98 -2.68 -14.81 9.19
C GLN A 98 -1.46 -15.12 10.09
N GLY A 99 -0.40 -14.34 9.95
CA GLY A 99 0.87 -14.51 10.66
C GLY A 99 1.84 -15.50 10.02
N ARG A 100 1.44 -16.26 8.99
CA ARG A 100 2.36 -17.13 8.25
C ARG A 100 3.17 -16.28 7.27
N ASN A 101 4.51 -16.37 7.33
CA ASN A 101 5.39 -15.76 6.34
C ASN A 101 5.15 -16.41 4.97
N PRO A 102 4.91 -15.63 3.91
CA PRO A 102 4.76 -16.15 2.54
C PRO A 102 6.06 -16.64 1.90
N GLY A 103 7.23 -16.35 2.52
CA GLY A 103 8.54 -16.71 1.99
C GLY A 103 9.12 -15.70 0.98
N PHE A 104 8.42 -14.60 0.73
CA PHE A 104 8.84 -13.49 -0.13
C PHE A 104 8.19 -12.19 0.32
N ASP A 105 8.60 -11.06 -0.24
CA ASP A 105 7.97 -9.75 0.00
C ASP A 105 7.04 -9.40 -1.17
N PRO A 106 5.70 -9.52 -0.99
CA PRO A 106 4.74 -9.20 -2.05
C PRO A 106 4.74 -7.73 -2.44
N LEU A 107 4.88 -6.81 -1.49
CA LEU A 107 4.88 -5.38 -1.79
C LEU A 107 6.09 -4.97 -2.62
N LYS A 108 7.28 -5.51 -2.29
CA LYS A 108 8.48 -5.30 -3.11
C LYS A 108 8.24 -5.74 -4.56
N ILE A 109 7.68 -6.93 -4.76
CA ILE A 109 7.37 -7.43 -6.11
C ILE A 109 6.37 -6.52 -6.82
N MET A 110 5.33 -6.04 -6.13
CA MET A 110 4.33 -5.15 -6.72
C MET A 110 4.92 -3.81 -7.15
N VAL A 111 5.81 -3.23 -6.33
CA VAL A 111 6.50 -1.98 -6.66
C VAL A 111 7.38 -2.15 -7.90
N GLU A 112 8.21 -3.19 -7.92
CA GLU A 112 9.07 -3.52 -9.07
C GLU A 112 8.24 -3.70 -10.35
N VAL A 113 7.20 -4.54 -10.31
CA VAL A 113 6.36 -4.81 -11.49
C VAL A 113 5.62 -3.57 -11.97
N ALA A 114 5.12 -2.72 -11.07
CA ALA A 114 4.46 -1.48 -11.46
C ALA A 114 5.45 -0.55 -12.18
N HIS A 115 6.63 -0.33 -11.61
CA HIS A 115 7.65 0.54 -12.19
C HIS A 115 8.21 -0.01 -13.51
N ASP A 116 8.47 -1.33 -13.61
CA ASP A 116 8.91 -1.99 -14.85
C ASP A 116 7.89 -1.84 -16.01
N ASN A 117 6.65 -1.43 -15.69
CA ASN A 117 5.60 -1.17 -16.67
C ASN A 117 5.18 0.31 -16.73
N ASP A 118 6.00 1.25 -16.27
CA ASP A 118 5.71 2.69 -16.20
C ASP A 118 4.37 3.01 -15.54
N MET A 119 4.01 2.26 -14.51
CA MET A 119 2.79 2.46 -13.74
C MET A 119 3.11 2.96 -12.34
N LYS A 120 2.44 4.00 -11.88
CA LYS A 120 2.52 4.43 -10.48
C LYS A 120 1.79 3.44 -9.59
N ILE A 121 2.30 3.25 -8.37
CA ILE A 121 1.69 2.38 -7.37
C ILE A 121 1.40 3.17 -6.10
N GLU A 122 0.21 3.00 -5.55
CA GLU A 122 -0.26 3.67 -4.34
C GLU A 122 -0.73 2.67 -3.30
N ALA A 123 -0.47 2.96 -2.03
CA ALA A 123 -0.81 2.07 -0.93
C ALA A 123 -2.18 2.40 -0.34
N TRP A 124 -3.09 1.43 -0.34
CA TRP A 124 -4.36 1.53 0.36
C TRP A 124 -4.27 0.83 1.73
N VAL A 125 -4.57 1.57 2.78
CA VAL A 125 -4.53 1.12 4.17
C VAL A 125 -5.90 1.26 4.81
N ASN A 126 -6.40 0.16 5.42
CA ASN A 126 -7.56 0.19 6.31
C ASN A 126 -7.06 0.29 7.76
N PRO A 127 -7.07 1.45 8.41
CA PRO A 127 -6.46 1.62 9.73
C PRO A 127 -7.22 0.90 10.85
N TYR A 128 -8.53 0.78 10.76
CA TYR A 128 -9.39 0.30 11.85
C TYR A 128 -9.98 -1.10 11.62
N ARG A 129 -10.10 -1.54 10.38
CA ARG A 129 -10.74 -2.82 10.07
C ARG A 129 -9.84 -4.00 10.47
N VAL A 130 -10.34 -4.88 11.33
CA VAL A 130 -9.60 -6.06 11.85
C VAL A 130 -10.01 -7.35 11.16
N THR A 131 -11.33 -7.52 10.91
CA THR A 131 -11.85 -8.71 10.23
C THR A 131 -12.96 -8.35 9.24
N THR A 132 -13.37 -9.33 8.44
CA THR A 132 -14.64 -9.33 7.72
C THR A 132 -15.33 -10.66 7.95
N GLY A 133 -16.65 -10.60 8.25
CA GLY A 133 -17.51 -11.77 8.45
C GLY A 133 -17.08 -12.67 9.63
N SER A 134 -16.38 -12.14 10.63
CA SER A 134 -16.00 -12.90 11.81
C SER A 134 -15.68 -12.00 12.99
N THR A 135 -16.20 -12.34 14.16
CA THR A 135 -15.87 -11.74 15.46
C THR A 135 -14.98 -12.63 16.32
N ASN A 136 -14.47 -13.72 15.76
CA ASN A 136 -13.69 -14.71 16.51
C ASN A 136 -12.21 -14.31 16.62
N TYR A 137 -11.84 -13.72 17.76
CA TYR A 137 -10.46 -13.33 18.08
C TYR A 137 -9.45 -14.48 18.06
N LYS A 138 -9.91 -15.72 18.34
CA LYS A 138 -9.01 -16.89 18.35
C LYS A 138 -8.48 -17.23 16.95
N LYS A 139 -9.19 -16.82 15.89
CA LYS A 139 -8.74 -16.98 14.49
C LYS A 139 -7.66 -15.98 14.06
N LEU A 140 -7.48 -14.90 14.84
CA LEU A 140 -6.42 -13.94 14.58
C LEU A 140 -5.05 -14.49 15.01
N ALA A 141 -3.98 -14.06 14.35
CA ALA A 141 -2.62 -14.42 14.74
C ALA A 141 -2.31 -13.94 16.17
N LYS A 142 -1.44 -14.66 16.90
CA LYS A 142 -1.08 -14.32 18.29
C LYS A 142 -0.50 -12.91 18.45
N ASN A 143 0.21 -12.43 17.42
CA ASN A 143 0.79 -11.09 17.37
C ASN A 143 -0.15 -10.02 16.79
N ASN A 144 -1.40 -10.36 16.41
CA ASN A 144 -2.39 -9.37 15.98
C ASN A 144 -2.78 -8.48 17.17
N GLN A 145 -2.78 -7.16 16.96
CA GLN A 145 -3.00 -6.20 18.05
C GLN A 145 -4.41 -6.29 18.65
N ALA A 146 -5.44 -6.49 17.84
CA ALA A 146 -6.81 -6.65 18.33
C ALA A 146 -6.95 -7.91 19.22
N ARG A 147 -6.28 -9.03 18.84
CA ARG A 147 -6.24 -10.22 19.68
C ARG A 147 -5.56 -9.96 21.04
N LYS A 148 -4.45 -9.20 21.05
CA LYS A 148 -3.74 -8.81 22.28
C LYS A 148 -4.61 -7.91 23.16
N TRP A 149 -5.28 -6.92 22.55
CA TRP A 149 -6.19 -6.03 23.29
C TRP A 149 -7.38 -6.77 23.86
N HIS A 150 -7.99 -7.67 23.11
CA HIS A 150 -9.12 -8.47 23.61
C HIS A 150 -8.73 -9.35 24.81
N ALA A 151 -7.51 -9.86 24.87
CA ALA A 151 -7.03 -10.72 25.95
C ALA A 151 -6.88 -9.97 27.28
N LYS A 152 -6.72 -8.64 27.29
CA LYS A 152 -6.55 -7.82 28.49
C LYS A 152 -7.83 -7.04 28.80
N LYS A 153 -8.36 -7.16 30.04
CA LYS A 153 -9.59 -6.47 30.48
C LYS A 153 -9.51 -4.94 30.27
N SER A 154 -8.37 -4.32 30.57
CA SER A 154 -8.14 -2.86 30.46
C SER A 154 -8.15 -2.33 29.01
N THR A 155 -7.80 -3.14 28.02
CA THR A 155 -7.71 -2.73 26.62
C THR A 155 -8.78 -3.34 25.70
N ARG A 156 -9.63 -4.22 26.23
CA ARG A 156 -10.68 -4.92 25.45
C ARG A 156 -11.62 -3.96 24.74
N ARG A 157 -11.91 -2.80 25.34
CA ARG A 157 -12.74 -1.73 24.77
C ARG A 157 -12.18 -1.10 23.50
N ASN A 158 -10.88 -1.30 23.19
CA ASN A 158 -10.23 -0.75 22.01
C ASN A 158 -10.59 -1.50 20.72
N VAL A 159 -11.37 -2.57 20.81
CA VAL A 159 -11.84 -3.32 19.63
C VAL A 159 -13.36 -3.42 19.69
N LEU A 160 -13.99 -2.93 18.66
CA LEU A 160 -15.44 -2.96 18.51
C LEU A 160 -15.88 -4.15 17.66
N SER A 161 -17.06 -4.68 17.95
CA SER A 161 -17.75 -5.67 17.13
C SER A 161 -18.99 -5.02 16.51
N TYR A 162 -19.04 -4.98 15.19
CA TYR A 162 -20.16 -4.40 14.46
C TYR A 162 -20.38 -5.15 13.13
N GLY A 163 -21.65 -5.41 12.75
CA GLY A 163 -22.00 -6.06 11.49
C GLY A 163 -21.27 -7.41 11.26
N GLY A 164 -21.08 -8.22 12.33
CA GLY A 164 -20.38 -9.50 12.24
C GLY A 164 -18.86 -9.38 12.01
N SER A 165 -18.27 -8.20 12.17
CA SER A 165 -16.84 -7.93 11.96
C SER A 165 -16.23 -7.26 13.18
N LEU A 166 -14.87 -7.23 13.26
CA LEU A 166 -14.09 -6.53 14.28
C LEU A 166 -13.44 -5.28 13.68
N TYR A 167 -13.44 -4.21 14.49
CA TYR A 167 -12.84 -2.91 14.19
C TYR A 167 -11.98 -2.40 15.34
#